data_a6bcb629a27c6ca5960afd71b66fde42
#
_entry.id   a6bcb629a27c6ca5960afd71b66fde42
#
_cell.length_a   1.000
_cell.length_b   1.000
_cell.length_c   1.000
_cell.angle_alpha   90.00
_cell.angle_beta   90.00
_cell.angle_gamma   90.00
#
_symmetry.space_group_name_H-M   'P 1'
#
loop_
_entity.id
_entity.type
_entity.pdbx_description
1 polymer ?
#
loop_
_entity_poly.entity_id
_entity_poly.type
_entity_poly.pdbx_seq_one_letter_code
_entity_poly.pdbx_strand_id
1 'polypeptide(L)'
;MLVNEVINAKDLPVMEFDGIIVGGGGAGMRASLQLAESGLNTAVISKVFPTRSHTVSAQGGITCAIQSDDPDDDWRWHMFDTVKGSDYIGDQEAIEYMCSEGPKAVFELEHMGLPFSRTEEGRIYQRPFGGQSKDSVSYTHLTLPTKRIV
;
A
#
# COMPACT_ATOMS: atom_id res chain seq x y z
N MET A 1 17.98 -28.23 -27.36
CA MET A 1 17.51 -27.73 -28.67
C MET A 1 16.27 -26.89 -28.40
N LEU A 2 16.42 -25.57 -28.32
CA LEU A 2 15.26 -24.66 -28.14
C LEU A 2 14.66 -24.51 -29.54
N VAL A 3 13.49 -25.10 -29.74
CA VAL A 3 12.71 -24.88 -30.95
C VAL A 3 12.14 -23.46 -30.84
N ASN A 4 12.68 -22.54 -31.63
CA ASN A 4 12.09 -21.23 -31.84
C ASN A 4 10.84 -21.43 -32.74
N GLU A 5 9.76 -21.87 -32.16
CA GLU A 5 8.46 -21.78 -32.84
C GLU A 5 8.11 -20.29 -32.90
N VAL A 6 8.11 -19.74 -34.09
CA VAL A 6 7.61 -18.39 -34.35
C VAL A 6 6.09 -18.46 -34.24
N ILE A 7 5.56 -18.09 -33.09
CA ILE A 7 4.10 -17.97 -32.89
C ILE A 7 3.62 -16.74 -33.68
N ASN A 8 2.70 -16.95 -34.60
CA ASN A 8 2.09 -15.85 -35.31
C ASN A 8 1.12 -15.13 -34.36
N ALA A 9 1.28 -13.81 -34.21
CA ALA A 9 0.42 -13.02 -33.32
C ALA A 9 -1.08 -13.09 -33.67
N LYS A 10 -1.42 -13.45 -34.92
CA LYS A 10 -2.83 -13.63 -35.34
C LYS A 10 -3.47 -14.92 -34.81
N ASP A 11 -2.65 -15.86 -34.37
CA ASP A 11 -3.11 -17.16 -33.84
C ASP A 11 -3.24 -17.15 -32.30
N LEU A 12 -2.92 -16.02 -31.66
CA LEU A 12 -3.08 -15.87 -30.22
C LEU A 12 -4.52 -15.52 -29.85
N PRO A 13 -5.06 -16.07 -28.75
CA PRO A 13 -6.36 -15.67 -28.25
C PRO A 13 -6.36 -14.19 -27.84
N VAL A 14 -7.36 -13.45 -28.29
CA VAL A 14 -7.56 -12.05 -27.90
C VAL A 14 -8.61 -12.00 -26.80
N MET A 15 -8.31 -11.29 -25.73
CA MET A 15 -9.24 -10.99 -24.65
C MET A 15 -9.42 -9.47 -24.55
N GLU A 16 -10.66 -9.03 -24.44
CA GLU A 16 -11.01 -7.61 -24.39
C GLU A 16 -11.40 -7.21 -22.97
N PHE A 17 -10.89 -6.08 -22.49
CA PHE A 17 -11.17 -5.49 -21.19
C PHE A 17 -11.32 -3.99 -21.32
N ASP A 18 -12.12 -3.39 -20.45
CA ASP A 18 -12.26 -1.92 -20.35
C ASP A 18 -10.99 -1.27 -19.79
N GLY A 19 -10.29 -1.99 -18.89
CA GLY A 19 -9.05 -1.55 -18.28
C GLY A 19 -8.04 -2.67 -18.08
N ILE A 20 -6.77 -2.39 -18.33
CA ILE A 20 -5.67 -3.31 -18.08
C ILE A 20 -4.68 -2.65 -17.12
N ILE A 21 -4.42 -3.32 -15.99
CA ILE A 21 -3.45 -2.90 -14.99
C ILE A 21 -2.23 -3.81 -15.06
N VAL A 22 -1.06 -3.23 -15.20
CA VAL A 22 0.21 -3.95 -15.20
C VAL A 22 0.88 -3.81 -13.83
N GLY A 23 0.85 -4.90 -13.05
CA GLY A 23 1.39 -4.98 -11.72
C GLY A 23 0.34 -5.27 -10.64
N GLY A 24 0.45 -6.42 -9.96
CA GLY A 24 -0.47 -6.87 -8.89
C GLY A 24 0.03 -6.53 -7.48
N GLY A 25 0.76 -5.43 -7.29
CA GLY A 25 1.12 -4.89 -5.97
C GLY A 25 -0.01 -4.05 -5.37
N GLY A 26 0.24 -3.39 -4.23
CA GLY A 26 -0.77 -2.60 -3.53
C GLY A 26 -1.44 -1.53 -4.40
N ALA A 27 -0.66 -0.77 -5.15
CA ALA A 27 -1.17 0.26 -6.05
C ALA A 27 -2.07 -0.33 -7.16
N GLY A 28 -1.61 -1.41 -7.82
CA GLY A 28 -2.39 -2.05 -8.89
C GLY A 28 -3.67 -2.69 -8.36
N MET A 29 -3.62 -3.33 -7.21
CA MET A 29 -4.81 -3.92 -6.58
C MET A 29 -5.82 -2.84 -6.16
N ARG A 30 -5.35 -1.70 -5.60
CA ARG A 30 -6.24 -0.58 -5.26
C ARG A 30 -6.89 0.04 -6.51
N ALA A 31 -6.12 0.19 -7.58
CA ALA A 31 -6.66 0.67 -8.85
C ALA A 31 -7.69 -0.30 -9.45
N SER A 32 -7.43 -1.62 -9.36
CA SER A 32 -8.38 -2.63 -9.86
C SER A 32 -9.71 -2.62 -9.10
N LEU A 33 -9.67 -2.42 -7.78
CA LEU A 33 -10.88 -2.26 -6.97
C LEU A 33 -11.69 -1.05 -7.44
N GLN A 34 -11.04 0.09 -7.64
CA GLN A 34 -11.71 1.31 -8.09
C GLN A 34 -12.39 1.14 -9.46
N LEU A 35 -11.72 0.48 -10.40
CA LEU A 35 -12.29 0.20 -11.71
C LEU A 35 -13.46 -0.79 -11.62
N ALA A 36 -13.32 -1.84 -10.80
CA ALA A 36 -14.39 -2.83 -10.59
C ALA A 36 -15.62 -2.21 -9.92
N GLU A 37 -15.44 -1.35 -8.93
CA GLU A 37 -16.52 -0.59 -8.28
C GLU A 37 -17.26 0.34 -9.25
N SER A 38 -16.56 0.81 -10.30
CA SER A 38 -17.14 1.59 -11.40
C SER A 38 -17.86 0.72 -12.44
N GLY A 39 -17.93 -0.59 -12.23
CA GLY A 39 -18.60 -1.54 -13.12
C GLY A 39 -17.80 -1.91 -14.36
N LEU A 40 -16.52 -1.59 -14.41
CA LEU A 40 -15.63 -1.87 -15.55
C LEU A 40 -15.07 -3.29 -15.49
N ASN A 41 -15.03 -3.97 -16.65
CA ASN A 41 -14.35 -5.25 -16.80
C ASN A 41 -12.84 -5.03 -16.84
N THR A 42 -12.12 -5.48 -15.82
CA THR A 42 -10.71 -5.13 -15.61
C THR A 42 -9.84 -6.38 -15.52
N ALA A 43 -8.69 -6.34 -16.20
CA ALA A 43 -7.64 -7.33 -16.04
C ALA A 43 -6.44 -6.79 -15.30
N VAL A 44 -5.87 -7.60 -14.41
CA VAL A 44 -4.59 -7.33 -13.75
C VAL A 44 -3.55 -8.32 -14.27
N ILE A 45 -2.53 -7.80 -14.92
CA ILE A 45 -1.40 -8.59 -15.42
C ILE A 45 -0.27 -8.50 -14.39
N SER A 46 0.13 -9.62 -13.82
CA SER A 46 1.17 -9.65 -12.80
C SER A 46 2.17 -10.78 -13.04
N LYS A 47 3.46 -10.50 -12.79
CA LYS A 47 4.53 -11.50 -12.87
C LYS A 47 4.40 -12.57 -11.79
N VAL A 48 3.90 -12.18 -10.61
CA VAL A 48 3.74 -13.06 -9.44
C VAL A 48 2.33 -12.92 -8.90
N PHE A 49 1.88 -13.88 -8.11
CA PHE A 49 0.62 -13.74 -7.36
C PHE A 49 0.63 -12.46 -6.52
N PRO A 50 -0.50 -11.72 -6.41
CA PRO A 50 -0.59 -10.51 -5.60
C PRO A 50 -0.10 -10.70 -4.15
N THR A 51 -0.35 -11.88 -3.56
CA THR A 51 0.12 -12.28 -2.22
C THR A 51 1.64 -12.47 -2.11
N ARG A 52 2.38 -12.35 -3.21
CA ARG A 52 3.84 -12.38 -3.25
C ARG A 52 4.45 -11.07 -3.75
N SER A 53 3.67 -10.01 -3.78
CA SER A 53 4.14 -8.68 -4.14
C SER A 53 5.04 -8.08 -3.07
N HIS A 54 5.80 -7.06 -3.43
CA HIS A 54 6.61 -6.28 -2.47
C HIS A 54 5.75 -5.68 -1.35
N THR A 55 4.53 -5.25 -1.64
CA THR A 55 3.60 -4.72 -0.65
C THR A 55 3.31 -5.74 0.45
N VAL A 56 3.08 -7.00 0.09
CA VAL A 56 2.85 -8.09 1.07
C VAL A 56 4.14 -8.48 1.79
N SER A 57 5.29 -8.36 1.12
CA SER A 57 6.61 -8.68 1.70
C SER A 57 7.10 -7.59 2.65
N ALA A 58 6.54 -6.38 2.57
CA ALA A 58 6.86 -5.29 3.48
C ALA A 58 6.40 -5.64 4.90
N GLN A 59 7.22 -5.32 5.89
CA GLN A 59 6.86 -5.55 7.28
C GLN A 59 5.95 -4.43 7.79
N GLY A 60 4.73 -4.78 7.95
CA GLY A 60 3.58 -4.33 8.66
C GLY A 60 3.50 -2.94 9.28
N GLY A 61 3.86 -1.87 8.57
CA GLY A 61 3.60 -0.53 9.06
C GLY A 61 3.20 0.43 7.93
N ILE A 62 2.26 1.31 8.22
CA ILE A 62 1.87 2.41 7.36
C ILE A 62 2.11 3.69 8.14
N THR A 63 2.97 4.57 7.64
CA THR A 63 3.16 5.90 8.23
C THR A 63 2.02 6.80 7.79
N CYS A 64 1.28 7.34 8.76
CA CYS A 64 0.17 8.24 8.51
C CYS A 64 -0.26 8.97 9.78
N ALA A 65 -0.54 10.25 9.69
CA ALA A 65 -1.01 11.07 10.79
C ALA A 65 -2.51 10.86 11.03
N ILE A 66 -2.87 9.95 11.95
CA ILE A 66 -4.27 9.63 12.27
C ILE A 66 -4.70 10.08 13.68
N GLN A 67 -3.82 10.74 14.40
CA GLN A 67 -4.11 11.34 15.74
C GLN A 67 -4.64 10.31 16.76
N SER A 68 -4.14 9.08 16.75
CA SER A 68 -4.64 8.07 17.67
C SER A 68 -4.30 8.37 19.12
N ASP A 69 -3.05 8.73 19.40
CA ASP A 69 -2.54 8.95 20.77
C ASP A 69 -1.96 10.37 20.96
N ASP A 70 -1.49 10.99 19.88
CA ASP A 70 -0.98 12.37 19.86
C ASP A 70 -1.97 13.26 19.09
N PRO A 71 -2.72 14.18 19.76
CA PRO A 71 -3.64 15.09 19.09
C PRO A 71 -2.92 16.11 18.19
N ASP A 72 -1.63 16.32 18.39
CA ASP A 72 -0.79 17.20 17.58
C ASP A 72 -0.16 16.48 16.37
N ASP A 73 -0.44 15.19 16.18
CA ASP A 73 -0.04 14.45 14.99
C ASP A 73 -0.81 14.98 13.78
N ASP A 74 -0.12 15.65 12.88
CA ASP A 74 -0.68 16.31 11.69
C ASP A 74 0.07 15.84 10.45
N TRP A 75 -0.61 15.66 9.34
CA TRP A 75 -0.04 15.19 8.09
C TRP A 75 1.12 16.11 7.59
N ARG A 76 1.18 17.36 8.04
CA ARG A 76 2.27 18.28 7.70
C ARG A 76 3.60 17.87 8.34
N TRP A 77 3.56 17.26 9.53
CA TRP A 77 4.74 16.63 10.13
C TRP A 77 5.21 15.44 9.30
N HIS A 78 4.29 14.60 8.86
CA HIS A 78 4.59 13.48 7.97
C HIS A 78 5.19 13.98 6.64
N MET A 79 4.61 15.03 6.05
CA MET A 79 5.15 15.68 4.85
C MET A 79 6.56 16.21 5.08
N PHE A 80 6.79 16.95 6.18
CA PHE A 80 8.10 17.48 6.53
C PHE A 80 9.15 16.38 6.63
N ASP A 81 8.86 15.31 7.36
CA ASP A 81 9.76 14.16 7.53
C ASP A 81 10.03 13.45 6.19
N THR A 82 9.02 13.33 5.34
CA THR A 82 9.15 12.70 4.02
C THR A 82 10.00 13.54 3.08
N VAL A 83 9.78 14.84 3.02
CA VAL A 83 10.61 15.78 2.22
C VAL A 83 12.06 15.75 2.69
N LYS A 84 12.28 15.81 4.00
CA LYS A 84 13.62 15.72 4.60
C LYS A 84 14.27 14.36 4.33
N GLY A 85 13.52 13.27 4.49
CA GLY A 85 13.99 11.91 4.25
C GLY A 85 14.32 11.59 2.80
N SER A 86 13.75 12.34 1.87
CA SER A 86 14.07 12.28 0.44
C SER A 86 15.20 13.23 0.01
N ASP A 87 15.98 13.75 0.96
CA ASP A 87 17.05 14.73 0.72
C ASP A 87 16.57 15.97 -0.07
N TYR A 88 15.31 16.35 0.08
CA TYR A 88 14.65 17.48 -0.61
C TYR A 88 14.56 17.35 -2.14
N ILE A 89 14.81 16.16 -2.69
CA ILE A 89 14.73 15.90 -4.15
C ILE A 89 13.42 15.23 -4.58
N GLY A 90 12.58 14.83 -3.62
CA GLY A 90 11.27 14.26 -3.89
C GLY A 90 10.30 15.28 -4.52
N ASP A 91 9.35 14.79 -5.30
CA ASP A 91 8.24 15.59 -5.80
C ASP A 91 7.34 16.01 -4.64
N GLN A 92 7.41 17.31 -4.27
CA GLN A 92 6.75 17.82 -3.07
C GLN A 92 5.23 17.86 -3.21
N GLU A 93 4.69 18.06 -4.41
CA GLU A 93 3.25 18.02 -4.65
C GLU A 93 2.71 16.59 -4.47
N ALA A 94 3.43 15.59 -4.98
CA ALA A 94 3.08 14.18 -4.78
C ALA A 94 3.21 13.78 -3.29
N ILE A 95 4.20 14.28 -2.58
CA ILE A 95 4.39 14.02 -1.14
C ILE A 95 3.25 14.66 -0.34
N GLU A 96 2.88 15.91 -0.63
CA GLU A 96 1.77 16.61 0.01
C GLU A 96 0.47 15.83 -0.17
N TYR A 97 0.16 15.45 -1.41
CA TYR A 97 -1.02 14.64 -1.72
C TYR A 97 -1.03 13.31 -0.95
N MET A 98 0.08 12.58 -0.96
CA MET A 98 0.21 11.31 -0.24
C MET A 98 -0.03 11.49 1.26
N CYS A 99 0.59 12.47 1.88
CA CYS A 99 0.50 12.69 3.32
C CYS A 99 -0.88 13.20 3.75
N SER A 100 -1.49 14.08 2.98
CA SER A 100 -2.81 14.65 3.29
C SER A 100 -3.96 13.65 3.10
N GLU A 101 -3.87 12.75 2.09
CA GLU A 101 -4.87 11.70 1.84
C GLU A 101 -4.61 10.42 2.64
N GLY A 102 -3.43 10.29 3.24
CA GLY A 102 -3.02 9.11 4.00
C GLY A 102 -4.02 8.68 5.08
N PRO A 103 -4.54 9.58 5.93
CA PRO A 103 -5.53 9.22 6.96
C PRO A 103 -6.75 8.50 6.40
N LYS A 104 -7.28 9.02 5.30
CA LYS A 104 -8.43 8.42 4.61
C LYS A 104 -8.12 7.01 4.09
N ALA A 105 -6.92 6.83 3.52
CA ALA A 105 -6.49 5.53 3.01
C ALA A 105 -6.34 4.49 4.14
N VAL A 106 -5.84 4.88 5.32
CA VAL A 106 -5.73 3.98 6.49
C VAL A 106 -7.11 3.54 6.97
N PHE A 107 -8.07 4.45 7.12
CA PHE A 107 -9.43 4.09 7.52
C PHE A 107 -10.16 3.29 6.44
N GLU A 108 -9.92 3.54 5.16
CA GLU A 108 -10.45 2.71 4.08
C GLU A 108 -9.94 1.26 4.17
N LEU A 109 -8.63 1.06 4.40
CA LEU A 109 -8.05 -0.26 4.60
C LEU A 109 -8.61 -0.96 5.85
N GLU A 110 -8.82 -0.23 6.92
CA GLU A 110 -9.48 -0.75 8.14
C GLU A 110 -10.88 -1.25 7.83
N HIS A 111 -11.70 -0.47 7.12
CA HIS A 111 -13.04 -0.87 6.70
C HIS A 111 -13.04 -2.06 5.75
N MET A 112 -12.00 -2.24 4.96
CA MET A 112 -11.78 -3.43 4.14
C MET A 112 -11.35 -4.66 4.95
N GLY A 113 -11.14 -4.52 6.26
CA GLY A 113 -10.80 -5.61 7.17
C GLY A 113 -9.31 -5.77 7.46
N LEU A 114 -8.47 -4.77 7.16
CA LEU A 114 -7.06 -4.82 7.56
C LEU A 114 -6.94 -4.74 9.09
N PRO A 115 -6.37 -5.77 9.76
CA PRO A 115 -6.34 -5.85 11.21
C PRO A 115 -5.19 -5.00 11.79
N PHE A 116 -5.41 -3.72 11.99
CA PHE A 116 -4.48 -2.88 12.72
C PHE A 116 -4.40 -3.26 14.20
N SER A 117 -3.23 -3.15 14.80
CA SER A 117 -3.07 -3.23 16.26
C SER A 117 -3.87 -2.11 16.93
N ARG A 118 -4.37 -2.39 18.13
CA ARG A 118 -5.23 -1.46 18.88
C ARG A 118 -4.62 -1.06 20.20
N THR A 119 -4.94 0.15 20.63
CA THR A 119 -4.73 0.58 22.02
C THR A 119 -5.78 -0.06 22.94
N GLU A 120 -5.64 0.11 24.24
CA GLU A 120 -6.64 -0.37 25.23
C GLU A 120 -8.00 0.29 25.03
N GLU A 121 -8.04 1.52 24.50
CA GLU A 121 -9.25 2.26 24.17
C GLU A 121 -9.84 1.89 22.81
N GLY A 122 -9.23 0.94 22.08
CA GLY A 122 -9.71 0.45 20.79
C GLY A 122 -9.30 1.30 19.57
N ARG A 123 -8.49 2.35 19.75
CA ARG A 123 -7.96 3.15 18.65
C ARG A 123 -6.86 2.40 17.90
N ILE A 124 -6.57 2.77 16.66
CA ILE A 124 -5.44 2.21 15.90
C ILE A 124 -4.15 2.58 16.63
N TYR A 125 -3.36 1.58 17.00
CA TYR A 125 -2.08 1.80 17.67
C TYR A 125 -1.06 2.42 16.71
N GLN A 126 -0.44 3.51 17.14
CA GLN A 126 0.69 4.17 16.46
C GLN A 126 1.95 4.03 17.31
N ARG A 127 3.10 3.99 16.68
CA ARG A 127 4.39 3.86 17.36
C ARG A 127 5.41 4.81 16.76
N PRO A 128 6.44 5.18 17.56
CA PRO A 128 7.59 5.91 17.04
C PRO A 128 8.33 5.07 16.00
N PHE A 129 8.86 5.74 15.00
CA PHE A 129 9.71 5.13 13.99
C PHE A 129 10.87 6.08 13.68
N GLY A 130 12.07 5.51 13.41
CA GLY A 130 13.26 6.30 13.12
C GLY A 130 13.06 7.25 11.92
N GLY A 131 13.39 8.52 12.10
CA GLY A 131 13.21 9.55 11.08
C GLY A 131 11.84 10.23 11.08
N GLN A 132 10.95 9.86 11.98
CA GLN A 132 9.64 10.49 12.15
C GLN A 132 9.67 11.47 13.34
N SER A 133 9.09 12.66 13.15
CA SER A 133 8.96 13.70 14.21
C SER A 133 7.82 13.41 15.18
N LYS A 134 6.85 12.59 14.77
CA LYS A 134 5.66 12.17 15.52
C LYS A 134 5.49 10.65 15.46
N ASP A 135 4.73 10.09 16.40
CA ASP A 135 4.39 8.68 16.45
C ASP A 135 3.29 8.35 15.46
N SER A 136 3.62 8.38 14.17
CA SER A 136 2.65 8.30 13.07
C SER A 136 2.59 6.94 12.37
N VAL A 137 3.30 5.90 12.88
CA VAL A 137 3.32 4.58 12.21
C VAL A 137 2.25 3.66 12.76
N SER A 138 1.16 3.51 12.00
CA SER A 138 0.11 2.51 12.27
C SER A 138 0.62 1.11 11.95
N TYR A 139 0.56 0.20 12.91
CA TYR A 139 1.13 -1.13 12.82
C TYR A 139 0.06 -2.19 12.61
N THR A 140 0.32 -3.11 11.69
CA THR A 140 -0.51 -4.30 11.49
C THR A 140 0.22 -5.53 12.02
N HIS A 141 -0.47 -6.42 12.73
CA HIS A 141 0.07 -7.71 13.19
C HIS A 141 0.27 -8.72 12.04
N LEU A 142 0.81 -8.28 10.91
CA LEU A 142 1.15 -9.19 9.80
C LEU A 142 2.57 -9.78 9.92
N THR A 143 3.21 -9.65 11.06
CA THR A 143 4.30 -10.56 11.37
C THR A 143 3.66 -11.89 11.76
N LEU A 144 3.77 -12.89 10.90
CA LEU A 144 3.72 -14.27 11.36
C LEU A 144 4.50 -14.35 12.67
N PRO A 145 3.93 -14.91 13.75
CA PRO A 145 4.67 -15.06 14.99
C PRO A 145 5.89 -15.93 14.66
N THR A 146 7.04 -15.32 14.49
CA THR A 146 8.33 -16.00 14.56
C THR A 146 8.58 -16.35 16.02
N LYS A 147 7.70 -17.11 16.63
CA LYS A 147 8.08 -17.92 17.75
C LYS A 147 8.99 -18.99 17.18
N ARG A 148 10.29 -18.79 17.31
CA ARG A 148 11.21 -19.90 17.36
C ARG A 148 10.66 -20.83 18.43
N ILE A 149 10.09 -21.95 18.01
CA ILE A 149 9.94 -23.11 18.86
C ILE A 149 11.37 -23.65 18.97
N VAL A 150 12.00 -23.40 20.11
CA VAL A 150 13.21 -24.10 20.53
C VAL A 150 12.75 -25.40 21.14
#